data_750f00074dd5f39ba7b2243f2721fb4e
#
_entry.id   750f00074dd5f39ba7b2243f2721fb4e
#
_cell.length_a   1.000
_cell.length_b   1.000
_cell.length_c   1.000
_cell.angle_alpha   90.00
_cell.angle_beta   90.00
_cell.angle_gamma   90.00
#
_symmetry.space_group_name_H-M   'P 1'
#
loop_
_entity.id
_entity.type
_entity.pdbx_description
1 polymer ?
#
loop_
_entity_poly.entity_id
_entity_poly.type
_entity_poly.pdbx_seq_one_letter_code
_entity_poly.pdbx_strand_id
1 'polypeptide(L)'
;MEITPNISKFKKEFLSRKYNRLCLWTEISADLENPITAYLKLIDNNNNNNFLLESVEGGSSRGRYSIIGIESDKIIKCANTNKKTLINLKKEISSLKTCTFGNLPSMVSSYVGFMGYDFIRYYEN
;
A
#
# COMPACT_ATOMS: atom_id res chain seq x y z
N MET A 1 -2.13 16.10 17.73
CA MET A 1 -2.16 15.01 16.73
C MET A 1 -2.30 13.70 17.49
N GLU A 2 -3.40 13.00 17.29
CA GLU A 2 -3.68 11.73 18.00
C GLU A 2 -3.34 10.57 17.08
N ILE A 3 -2.58 9.60 17.59
CA ILE A 3 -2.21 8.41 16.84
C ILE A 3 -3.19 7.28 17.17
N THR A 4 -3.75 6.65 16.17
CA THR A 4 -4.64 5.50 16.30
C THR A 4 -3.91 4.21 15.89
N PRO A 5 -4.03 3.15 16.67
CA PRO A 5 -4.67 3.04 17.98
C PRO A 5 -3.80 3.61 19.10
N ASN A 6 -4.36 3.74 20.30
CA ASN A 6 -3.54 4.01 21.48
C ASN A 6 -2.58 2.84 21.78
N ILE A 7 -1.55 3.13 22.56
CA ILE A 7 -0.46 2.18 22.81
C ILE A 7 -0.92 0.86 23.48
N SER A 8 -1.93 0.92 24.34
CA SER A 8 -2.44 -0.27 25.03
C SER A 8 -3.12 -1.23 24.07
N LYS A 9 -3.94 -0.72 23.16
CA LYS A 9 -4.62 -1.49 22.13
C LYS A 9 -3.63 -2.04 21.10
N PHE A 10 -2.64 -1.24 20.72
CA PHE A 10 -1.57 -1.70 19.82
C PHE A 10 -0.79 -2.87 20.44
N LYS A 11 -0.34 -2.73 21.70
CA LYS A 11 0.39 -3.80 22.41
C LYS A 11 -0.42 -5.08 22.51
N LYS A 12 -1.72 -4.99 22.80
CA LYS A 12 -2.62 -6.15 22.89
C LYS A 12 -2.64 -6.92 21.57
N GLU A 13 -2.85 -6.23 20.44
CA GLU A 13 -2.91 -6.90 19.14
C GLU A 13 -1.54 -7.41 18.68
N PHE A 14 -0.46 -6.68 18.97
CA PHE A 14 0.91 -7.12 18.71
C PHE A 14 1.25 -8.43 19.45
N LEU A 15 0.93 -8.51 20.73
CA LEU A 15 1.18 -9.70 21.55
C LEU A 15 0.28 -10.89 21.19
N SER A 16 -0.87 -10.65 20.59
CA SER A 16 -1.79 -11.71 20.17
C SER A 16 -1.20 -12.62 19.08
N ARG A 17 -0.20 -12.13 18.33
CA ARG A 17 0.41 -12.79 17.16
C ARG A 17 -0.60 -13.22 16.08
N LYS A 18 -1.80 -12.70 16.13
CA LYS A 18 -2.87 -13.00 15.18
C LYS A 18 -2.60 -12.38 13.82
N TYR A 19 -1.93 -11.23 13.83
CA TYR A 19 -1.63 -10.41 12.66
C TYR A 19 -0.13 -10.35 12.43
N ASN A 20 0.29 -10.26 11.18
CA ASN A 20 1.69 -10.03 10.81
C ASN A 20 1.97 -8.58 10.37
N ARG A 21 0.92 -7.77 10.28
CA ARG A 21 0.98 -6.32 10.04
C ARG A 21 -0.03 -5.60 10.92
N LEU A 22 0.40 -4.49 11.51
CA LEU A 22 -0.46 -3.61 12.29
C LEU A 22 -0.30 -2.19 11.76
N CYS A 23 -1.40 -1.51 11.46
CA CYS A 23 -1.38 -0.14 10.96
C CYS A 23 -1.47 0.85 12.12
N LEU A 24 -0.59 1.83 12.10
CA LEU A 24 -0.69 3.05 12.90
C LEU A 24 -1.06 4.19 11.96
N TRP A 25 -1.98 5.03 12.36
CA TRP A 25 -2.40 6.15 11.53
C TRP A 25 -2.80 7.36 12.34
N THR A 26 -2.81 8.50 11.68
CA THR A 26 -3.32 9.76 12.20
C THR A 26 -3.92 10.55 11.05
N GLU A 27 -4.76 11.51 11.38
CA GLU A 27 -5.31 12.47 10.42
C GLU A 27 -4.69 13.84 10.64
N ILE A 28 -4.34 14.47 9.55
CA ILE A 28 -3.85 15.85 9.52
C ILE A 28 -4.61 16.63 8.45
N SER A 29 -4.93 17.88 8.74
CA SER A 29 -5.49 18.78 7.73
C SER A 29 -4.45 19.07 6.66
N ALA A 30 -4.88 19.03 5.40
CA ALA A 30 -4.04 19.29 4.23
C ALA A 30 -4.71 20.31 3.28
N ASP A 31 -5.40 21.31 3.84
CA ASP A 31 -6.22 22.26 3.08
C ASP A 31 -5.43 23.06 2.03
N LEU A 32 -4.12 23.23 2.24
CA LEU A 32 -3.22 23.95 1.34
C LEU A 32 -2.38 23.02 0.45
N GLU A 33 -2.59 21.71 0.54
CA GLU A 33 -1.80 20.73 -0.19
C GLU A 33 -2.64 20.02 -1.25
N ASN A 34 -2.06 19.78 -2.41
CA ASN A 34 -2.58 18.83 -3.36
C ASN A 34 -1.74 17.53 -3.34
N PRO A 35 -2.23 16.42 -3.91
CA PRO A 35 -1.52 15.15 -3.85
C PRO A 35 -0.11 15.20 -4.42
N ILE A 36 0.12 15.99 -5.47
CA ILE A 36 1.44 16.12 -6.11
C ILE A 36 2.40 16.86 -5.20
N THR A 37 1.97 18.00 -4.61
CA THR A 37 2.83 18.76 -3.70
C THR A 37 3.14 17.98 -2.43
N ALA A 38 2.15 17.25 -1.91
CA ALA A 38 2.36 16.35 -0.75
C ALA A 38 3.36 15.24 -1.11
N TYR A 39 3.20 14.60 -2.27
CA TYR A 39 4.14 13.59 -2.75
C TYR A 39 5.57 14.14 -2.82
N LEU A 40 5.78 15.28 -3.47
CA LEU A 40 7.10 15.89 -3.63
C LEU A 40 7.75 16.28 -2.30
N LYS A 41 6.97 16.62 -1.29
CA LYS A 41 7.48 16.93 0.06
C LYS A 41 7.85 15.69 0.88
N LEU A 42 7.19 14.57 0.62
CA LEU A 42 7.34 13.34 1.39
C LEU A 42 8.41 12.40 0.84
N ILE A 43 8.71 12.49 -0.46
CA ILE A 43 9.72 11.62 -1.07
C ILE A 43 11.13 12.06 -0.68
N ASP A 44 11.96 11.07 -0.33
CA ASP A 44 13.41 11.25 -0.35
C ASP A 44 13.93 10.88 -1.75
N ASN A 45 14.74 11.77 -2.34
CA ASN A 45 15.34 11.59 -3.66
C ASN A 45 16.26 10.36 -3.76
N ASN A 46 16.66 9.80 -2.63
CA ASN A 46 17.49 8.59 -2.58
C ASN A 46 16.68 7.29 -2.61
N ASN A 47 15.37 7.34 -2.49
CA ASN A 47 14.51 6.16 -2.46
C ASN A 47 13.60 6.11 -3.70
N ASN A 48 13.90 5.16 -4.61
CA ASN A 48 13.19 5.01 -5.89
C ASN A 48 11.91 4.16 -5.81
N ASN A 49 11.46 3.78 -4.60
CA ASN A 49 10.31 2.89 -4.43
C ASN A 49 9.07 3.62 -3.92
N ASN A 50 8.91 4.84 -4.38
CA ASN A 50 7.76 5.67 -4.06
C ASN A 50 6.76 5.64 -5.21
N PHE A 51 5.48 5.85 -4.91
CA PHE A 51 4.44 5.95 -5.91
C PHE A 51 3.36 6.95 -5.51
N LEU A 52 2.70 7.50 -6.51
CA LEU A 52 1.48 8.29 -6.38
C LEU A 52 0.42 7.67 -7.30
N LEU A 53 -0.71 7.31 -6.73
CA LEU A 53 -1.90 6.92 -7.48
C LEU A 53 -2.96 8.01 -7.29
N GLU A 54 -3.40 8.58 -8.38
CA GLU A 54 -4.49 9.56 -8.39
C GLU A 54 -5.71 8.97 -9.09
N SER A 55 -6.87 9.12 -8.47
CA SER A 55 -8.13 8.80 -9.11
C SER A 55 -8.63 10.04 -9.84
N VAL A 56 -8.52 10.02 -11.17
CA VAL A 56 -9.12 11.04 -12.03
C VAL A 56 -10.37 10.44 -12.66
N GLU A 57 -11.53 10.80 -12.14
CA GLU A 57 -12.80 10.43 -12.78
C GLU A 57 -13.29 11.59 -13.66
N GLY A 58 -13.44 11.30 -14.94
CA GLY A 58 -14.18 12.14 -15.88
C GLY A 58 -15.68 11.90 -15.71
N GLY A 59 -16.34 12.68 -14.87
CA GLY A 59 -17.78 12.54 -14.68
C GLY A 59 -18.29 13.12 -13.35
N SER A 60 -19.55 12.84 -13.00
CA SER A 60 -20.22 13.34 -11.81
C SER A 60 -19.76 12.68 -10.48
N SER A 61 -19.01 11.58 -10.53
CA SER A 61 -18.43 10.94 -9.35
C SER A 61 -17.01 11.44 -9.12
N ARG A 62 -16.74 11.98 -7.96
CA ARG A 62 -15.40 12.44 -7.59
C ARG A 62 -14.55 11.26 -7.15
N GLY A 63 -13.32 11.17 -7.65
CA GLY A 63 -12.28 10.31 -7.09
C GLY A 63 -12.12 10.64 -5.59
N ARG A 64 -12.23 9.61 -4.73
CA ARG A 64 -12.24 9.81 -3.28
C ARG A 64 -10.86 9.94 -2.68
N TYR A 65 -9.88 9.33 -3.29
CA TYR A 65 -8.57 9.19 -2.70
C TYR A 65 -7.46 9.35 -3.73
N SER A 66 -6.42 10.09 -3.35
CA SER A 66 -5.10 9.93 -3.91
C SER A 66 -4.26 9.16 -2.90
N ILE A 67 -3.42 8.26 -3.35
CA ILE A 67 -2.65 7.36 -2.50
C ILE A 67 -1.18 7.58 -2.77
N ILE A 68 -0.44 7.92 -1.73
CA ILE A 68 1.01 8.08 -1.76
C ILE A 68 1.62 6.92 -0.98
N GLY A 69 2.53 6.19 -1.62
CA GLY A 69 3.36 5.20 -0.95
C GLY A 69 4.80 5.65 -0.93
N ILE A 70 5.41 5.56 0.23
CA ILE A 70 6.81 5.91 0.47
C ILE A 70 7.48 4.79 1.26
N GLU A 71 8.78 4.64 1.09
CA GLU A 71 9.61 3.73 1.88
C GLU A 71 9.06 2.29 1.92
N SER A 72 8.89 1.68 0.75
CA SER A 72 8.41 0.30 0.67
C SER A 72 9.29 -0.66 1.48
N ASP A 73 8.70 -1.41 2.40
CA ASP A 73 9.37 -2.41 3.22
C ASP A 73 9.76 -3.65 2.42
N LYS A 74 9.10 -3.91 1.30
CA LYS A 74 9.32 -5.08 0.47
C LYS A 74 9.09 -4.81 -1.00
N ILE A 75 10.04 -5.24 -1.83
CA ILE A 75 9.94 -5.17 -3.29
C ILE A 75 9.97 -6.58 -3.84
N ILE A 76 8.99 -6.91 -4.68
CA ILE A 76 8.92 -8.19 -5.38
C ILE A 76 9.11 -7.92 -6.87
N LYS A 77 10.19 -8.42 -7.43
CA LYS A 77 10.49 -8.34 -8.86
C LYS A 77 10.30 -9.71 -9.50
N CYS A 78 9.39 -9.79 -10.46
CA CYS A 78 9.13 -10.99 -11.24
C CYS A 78 9.76 -10.81 -12.63
N ALA A 79 11.05 -11.06 -12.75
CA ALA A 79 11.81 -10.81 -13.99
C ALA A 79 11.69 -11.94 -15.02
N ASN A 80 11.28 -13.12 -14.63
CA ASN A 80 11.26 -14.31 -15.50
C ASN A 80 9.82 -14.86 -15.62
N THR A 81 9.48 -15.38 -16.79
CA THR A 81 8.20 -16.07 -17.08
C THR A 81 8.06 -17.42 -16.34
N ASN A 82 8.67 -17.57 -15.18
CA ASN A 82 8.59 -18.79 -14.40
C ASN A 82 7.31 -18.81 -13.58
N LYS A 83 6.44 -19.80 -13.83
CA LYS A 83 5.18 -20.02 -13.10
C LYS A 83 5.37 -20.06 -11.58
N LYS A 84 6.53 -20.49 -11.07
CA LYS A 84 6.87 -20.47 -9.63
C LYS A 84 6.86 -19.06 -9.04
N THR A 85 7.26 -18.06 -9.80
CA THR A 85 7.29 -16.65 -9.33
C THR A 85 5.89 -16.13 -9.05
N LEU A 86 4.94 -16.44 -9.94
CA LEU A 86 3.54 -16.06 -9.74
C LEU A 86 2.91 -16.79 -8.54
N ILE A 87 3.21 -18.08 -8.37
CA ILE A 87 2.74 -18.84 -7.21
C ILE A 87 3.29 -18.24 -5.91
N ASN A 88 4.56 -17.86 -5.90
CA ASN A 88 5.17 -17.23 -4.74
C ASN A 88 4.54 -15.86 -4.44
N LEU A 89 4.28 -15.05 -5.46
CA LEU A 89 3.58 -13.77 -5.31
C LEU A 89 2.17 -13.97 -4.70
N LYS A 90 1.41 -14.94 -5.22
CA LYS A 90 0.09 -15.26 -4.66
C LYS A 90 0.17 -15.70 -3.20
N LYS A 91 1.13 -16.56 -2.85
CA LYS A 91 1.36 -16.98 -1.46
C LYS A 91 1.69 -15.80 -0.56
N GLU A 92 2.55 -14.91 -1.03
CA GLU A 92 2.95 -13.72 -0.30
C GLU A 92 1.74 -12.83 0.01
N ILE A 93 0.94 -12.51 -1.02
CA ILE A 93 -0.27 -11.70 -0.86
C ILE A 93 -1.26 -12.38 0.09
N SER A 94 -1.48 -13.69 -0.07
CA SER A 94 -2.41 -14.46 0.76
C SER A 94 -1.94 -14.62 2.21
N SER A 95 -0.66 -14.47 2.49
CA SER A 95 -0.10 -14.55 3.83
C SER A 95 -0.33 -13.30 4.67
N LEU A 96 -0.76 -12.20 4.04
CA LEU A 96 -0.99 -10.94 4.74
C LEU A 96 -2.19 -11.03 5.67
N LYS A 97 -1.93 -10.76 6.93
CA LYS A 97 -2.95 -10.62 7.99
C LYS A 97 -2.77 -9.25 8.61
N THR A 98 -3.44 -8.26 8.06
CA THR A 98 -3.33 -6.88 8.52
C THR A 98 -4.39 -6.56 9.56
N CYS A 99 -3.99 -5.97 10.66
CA CYS A 99 -4.89 -5.33 11.61
C CYS A 99 -4.97 -3.84 11.29
N THR A 100 -6.14 -3.40 10.88
CA THR A 100 -6.45 -1.96 10.71
C THR A 100 -7.30 -1.52 11.89
N PHE A 101 -6.89 -0.44 12.54
CA PHE A 101 -7.63 0.10 13.66
C PHE A 101 -8.51 1.24 13.15
N GLY A 102 -9.81 1.01 13.12
CA GLY A 102 -10.77 1.99 12.61
C GLY A 102 -11.16 1.75 11.15
N ASN A 103 -11.79 2.75 10.57
CA ASN A 103 -12.36 2.66 9.23
C ASN A 103 -11.40 3.26 8.19
N LEU A 104 -10.32 2.53 7.90
CA LEU A 104 -9.34 2.92 6.90
C LEU A 104 -9.73 2.43 5.50
N PRO A 105 -9.27 3.11 4.43
CA PRO A 105 -9.42 2.63 3.06
C PRO A 105 -8.86 1.22 2.88
N SER A 106 -9.50 0.41 2.04
CA SER A 106 -9.12 -0.99 1.80
C SER A 106 -7.70 -1.17 1.24
N MET A 107 -7.14 -0.12 0.63
CA MET A 107 -5.78 -0.14 0.07
C MET A 107 -4.67 0.03 1.10
N VAL A 108 -4.99 0.33 2.35
CA VAL A 108 -4.00 0.44 3.41
C VAL A 108 -3.30 -0.91 3.61
N SER A 109 -1.96 -0.89 3.63
CA SER A 109 -1.11 -2.09 3.75
C SER A 109 -1.21 -3.08 2.58
N SER A 110 -1.53 -2.60 1.38
CA SER A 110 -1.59 -3.40 0.16
C SER A 110 -0.23 -3.49 -0.54
N TYR A 111 -0.13 -4.40 -1.50
CA TYR A 111 0.91 -4.36 -2.52
C TYR A 111 0.48 -3.48 -3.67
N VAL A 112 1.35 -2.59 -4.10
CA VAL A 112 1.16 -1.73 -5.27
C VAL A 112 2.26 -2.00 -6.27
N GLY A 113 1.91 -2.10 -7.55
CA GLY A 113 2.88 -2.40 -8.59
C GLY A 113 2.22 -2.48 -9.96
N PHE A 114 2.97 -2.92 -10.94
CA PHE A 114 2.48 -3.12 -12.30
C PHE A 114 2.85 -4.49 -12.85
N MET A 115 2.06 -4.96 -13.79
CA MET A 115 2.33 -6.16 -14.57
C MET A 115 2.65 -5.71 -16.00
N GLY A 116 3.86 -6.06 -16.47
CA GLY A 116 4.24 -5.79 -17.85
C GLY A 116 3.44 -6.62 -18.85
N TYR A 117 3.48 -6.23 -20.14
CA TYR A 117 2.75 -6.92 -21.21
C TYR A 117 3.08 -8.42 -21.29
N ASP A 118 4.35 -8.79 -21.10
CA ASP A 118 4.79 -10.19 -21.13
C ASP A 118 4.21 -11.07 -20.02
N PHE A 119 3.49 -10.48 -19.06
CA PHE A 119 2.79 -11.23 -18.02
C PHE A 119 1.75 -12.21 -18.60
N ILE A 120 1.22 -11.94 -19.79
CA ILE A 120 0.30 -12.82 -20.50
C ILE A 120 0.91 -14.20 -20.75
N ARG A 121 2.21 -14.31 -20.96
CA ARG A 121 2.93 -15.57 -21.18
C ARG A 121 2.88 -16.56 -20.02
N TYR A 122 2.42 -16.13 -18.84
CA TYR A 122 2.15 -17.04 -17.73
C TYR A 122 0.88 -17.86 -17.91
N TYR A 123 -0.02 -17.41 -18.78
CA TYR A 123 -1.33 -18.00 -19.02
C TYR A 123 -1.46 -18.62 -20.42
N GLU A 124 -0.79 -18.05 -21.40
CA GLU A 124 -0.74 -18.55 -22.76
C GLU A 124 0.47 -19.47 -22.92
N ASN A 125 0.24 -20.67 -23.48
CA ASN A 125 1.32 -21.59 -23.85
C ASN A 125 1.75 -21.31 -25.28
#